data_950933445c07e94506439e3198814fee
#
_entry.id   950933445c07e94506439e3198814fee
#
_cell.length_a   1.000
_cell.length_b   1.000
_cell.length_c   1.000
_cell.angle_alpha   90.00
_cell.angle_beta   90.00
_cell.angle_gamma   90.00
#
_symmetry.space_group_name_H-M   'P 1'
#
loop_
_entity.id
_entity.type
_entity.pdbx_description
1 polymer ?
#
loop_
_entity_poly.entity_id
_entity_poly.type
_entity_poly.pdbx_seq_one_letter_code
_entity_poly.pdbx_strand_id
1 'polypeptide(L)'
;MWFNVLKMAVRDIRVLPDPVLRQKAKKVTKIDKSVQQLIDDMIDTMRAAPGVGLAAPQVGVPLRIAVIEIPGSEVMVLINPEVVKMQGERLVQEGCLSVPGYQGEIKRSVWVKVKAQDRQWRKIRLKGEDLLAQALEHEIDHINGVLYVDRVDGSDKLWKLVSESGNKGL
;
A
#
# COMPACT_ATOMS: atom_id res chain seq x y z
N MET A 1 13.39 14.70 33.72
CA MET A 1 12.22 14.13 33.02
C MET A 1 12.52 14.20 31.53
N TRP A 2 13.07 13.12 30.97
CA TRP A 2 13.44 13.08 29.55
C TRP A 2 12.20 12.66 28.77
N PHE A 3 11.58 13.59 28.06
CA PHE A 3 10.59 13.24 27.06
C PHE A 3 11.33 12.54 25.91
N ASN A 4 11.18 11.23 25.82
CA ASN A 4 11.56 10.49 24.63
C ASN A 4 10.60 10.95 23.53
N VAL A 5 11.00 11.96 22.78
CA VAL A 5 10.34 12.28 21.52
C VAL A 5 10.56 11.06 20.64
N LEU A 6 9.55 10.21 20.52
CA LEU A 6 9.52 9.14 19.53
C LEU A 6 9.83 9.80 18.18
N LYS A 7 11.05 9.61 17.73
CA LYS A 7 11.51 10.15 16.44
C LYS A 7 10.69 9.44 15.38
N MET A 8 9.71 10.14 14.79
CA MET A 8 9.00 9.62 13.62
C MET A 8 10.04 9.25 12.55
N ALA A 9 10.11 7.97 12.23
CA ALA A 9 11.04 7.46 11.23
C ALA A 9 10.31 7.28 9.90
N VAL A 10 10.19 8.40 9.15
CA VAL A 10 9.71 8.37 7.77
C VAL A 10 10.79 7.78 6.88
N ARG A 11 10.45 6.72 6.15
CA ARG A 11 11.35 6.07 5.19
C ARG A 11 11.15 6.64 3.79
N ASP A 12 12.20 6.55 2.97
CA ASP A 12 12.12 6.89 1.55
C ASP A 12 11.24 5.88 0.81
N ILE A 13 10.31 6.40 0.02
CA ILE A 13 9.44 5.58 -0.83
C ILE A 13 10.19 5.28 -2.13
N ARG A 14 10.33 3.98 -2.43
CA ARG A 14 10.90 3.50 -3.69
C ARG A 14 9.93 3.75 -4.83
N VAL A 15 10.45 4.17 -5.95
CA VAL A 15 9.68 4.47 -7.16
C VAL A 15 10.17 3.64 -8.33
N LEU A 16 9.30 3.41 -9.32
CA LEU A 16 9.72 2.74 -10.55
C LEU A 16 10.88 3.49 -11.20
N PRO A 17 11.88 2.80 -11.73
CA PRO A 17 11.95 1.34 -11.98
C PRO A 17 12.71 0.53 -10.92
N ASP A 18 12.69 0.93 -9.64
CA ASP A 18 13.41 0.20 -8.59
C ASP A 18 12.99 -1.29 -8.60
N PRO A 19 13.94 -2.23 -8.76
CA PRO A 19 13.64 -3.66 -8.91
C PRO A 19 12.99 -4.27 -7.66
N VAL A 20 13.11 -3.67 -6.48
CA VAL A 20 12.43 -4.15 -5.27
C VAL A 20 10.91 -4.19 -5.44
N LEU A 21 10.35 -3.29 -6.25
CA LEU A 21 8.91 -3.20 -6.52
C LEU A 21 8.39 -4.34 -7.39
N ARG A 22 9.28 -5.04 -8.07
CA ARG A 22 8.95 -6.16 -8.97
C ARG A 22 9.23 -7.53 -8.35
N GLN A 23 9.76 -7.56 -7.15
CA GLN A 23 10.03 -8.81 -6.43
C GLN A 23 8.78 -9.31 -5.73
N LYS A 24 8.60 -10.62 -5.74
CA LYS A 24 7.65 -11.26 -4.83
C LYS A 24 8.24 -11.24 -3.43
N ALA A 25 7.57 -10.56 -2.52
CA ALA A 25 8.03 -10.41 -1.15
C ALA A 25 8.04 -11.75 -0.38
N LYS A 26 8.95 -11.88 0.56
CA LYS A 26 9.15 -13.08 1.38
C LYS A 26 8.19 -13.09 2.57
N LYS A 27 7.74 -14.27 2.95
CA LYS A 27 6.94 -14.46 4.17
C LYS A 27 7.71 -14.03 5.40
N VAL A 28 7.01 -13.36 6.29
CA VAL A 28 7.48 -13.11 7.66
C VAL A 28 7.26 -14.39 8.47
N THR A 29 8.29 -14.85 9.15
CA THR A 29 8.25 -16.09 9.93
C THR A 29 8.21 -15.85 11.44
N LYS A 30 8.61 -14.66 11.87
CA LYS A 30 8.57 -14.22 13.28
C LYS A 30 8.42 -12.72 13.36
N ILE A 31 7.82 -12.25 14.44
CA ILE A 31 7.74 -10.81 14.75
C ILE A 31 8.74 -10.50 15.85
N ASP A 32 9.88 -9.97 15.46
CA ASP A 32 10.89 -9.44 16.35
C ASP A 32 10.81 -7.91 16.43
N LYS A 33 11.73 -7.29 17.17
CA LYS A 33 11.79 -5.84 17.33
C LYS A 33 11.99 -5.13 16.00
N SER A 34 12.75 -5.70 15.07
CA SER A 34 13.00 -5.09 13.76
C SER A 34 11.75 -5.06 12.89
N VAL A 35 10.93 -6.09 12.95
CA VAL A 35 9.62 -6.13 12.25
C VAL A 35 8.65 -5.14 12.87
N GLN A 36 8.58 -5.05 14.21
CA GLN A 36 7.73 -4.07 14.88
C GLN A 36 8.15 -2.64 14.53
N GLN A 37 9.44 -2.35 14.50
CA GLN A 37 9.95 -1.04 14.11
C GLN A 37 9.65 -0.73 12.64
N LEU A 38 9.80 -1.70 11.75
CA LEU A 38 9.43 -1.54 10.34
C LEU A 38 7.94 -1.18 10.19
N ILE A 39 7.06 -1.84 10.94
CA ILE A 39 5.62 -1.56 10.92
C ILE A 39 5.35 -0.12 11.37
N ASP A 40 5.96 0.31 12.46
CA ASP A 40 5.81 1.68 12.96
C ASP A 40 6.32 2.72 11.95
N ASP A 41 7.48 2.49 11.36
CA ASP A 41 8.05 3.34 10.30
C ASP A 41 7.14 3.38 9.05
N MET A 42 6.54 2.26 8.68
CA MET A 42 5.60 2.20 7.55
C MET A 42 4.33 3.01 7.82
N ILE A 43 3.80 2.95 9.02
CA ILE A 43 2.62 3.75 9.43
C ILE A 43 2.95 5.24 9.36
N ASP A 44 4.08 5.65 9.92
CA ASP A 44 4.52 7.04 9.88
C ASP A 44 4.77 7.53 8.44
N THR A 45 5.40 6.69 7.62
CA THR A 45 5.67 6.97 6.20
C THR A 45 4.37 7.13 5.41
N MET A 46 3.42 6.21 5.59
CA MET A 46 2.10 6.27 4.95
C MET A 46 1.36 7.56 5.29
N ARG A 47 1.34 7.94 6.56
CA ARG A 47 0.68 9.16 7.04
C ARG A 47 1.36 10.43 6.53
N ALA A 48 2.68 10.45 6.46
CA ALA A 48 3.45 11.58 5.93
C ALA A 48 3.27 11.78 4.42
N ALA A 49 3.00 10.71 3.67
CA ALA A 49 2.89 10.72 2.21
C ALA A 49 1.55 11.18 1.62
N PRO A 50 0.58 11.60 2.28
CA PRO A 50 -0.66 11.09 2.87
C PRO A 50 -1.33 10.02 1.99
N GLY A 51 -0.99 8.77 2.22
CA GLY A 51 -1.59 7.60 1.56
C GLY A 51 -2.58 6.86 2.47
N VAL A 52 -3.40 5.99 1.88
CA VAL A 52 -4.31 5.10 2.61
C VAL A 52 -3.74 3.72 2.83
N GLY A 53 -2.64 3.39 2.19
CA GLY A 53 -1.93 2.12 2.31
C GLY A 53 -0.47 2.21 1.93
N LEU A 54 0.32 1.28 2.43
CA LEU A 54 1.74 1.13 2.11
C LEU A 54 2.17 -0.32 2.32
N ALA A 55 2.90 -0.87 1.37
CA ALA A 55 3.51 -2.19 1.46
C ALA A 55 5.02 -2.10 1.72
N ALA A 56 5.58 -3.05 2.44
CA ALA A 56 6.99 -3.05 2.80
C ALA A 56 7.97 -2.96 1.60
N PRO A 57 7.70 -3.57 0.44
CA PRO A 57 8.55 -3.35 -0.73
C PRO A 57 8.67 -1.88 -1.15
N GLN A 58 7.65 -1.06 -0.92
CA GLN A 58 7.68 0.37 -1.24
C GLN A 58 8.65 1.17 -0.37
N VAL A 59 9.08 0.64 0.76
CA VAL A 59 10.17 1.22 1.58
C VAL A 59 11.46 0.42 1.48
N GLY A 60 11.59 -0.40 0.44
CA GLY A 60 12.79 -1.15 0.12
C GLY A 60 12.98 -2.47 0.88
N VAL A 61 11.95 -2.93 1.59
CA VAL A 61 12.00 -4.16 2.38
C VAL A 61 11.11 -5.23 1.74
N PRO A 62 11.67 -6.28 1.14
CA PRO A 62 10.89 -7.29 0.41
C PRO A 62 10.24 -8.33 1.36
N LEU A 63 9.44 -7.85 2.30
CA LEU A 63 8.66 -8.66 3.23
C LEU A 63 7.15 -8.50 2.98
N ARG A 64 6.40 -9.55 3.26
CA ARG A 64 4.94 -9.58 3.10
C ARG A 64 4.25 -8.86 4.26
N ILE A 65 4.38 -7.54 4.30
CA ILE A 65 3.75 -6.66 5.29
C ILE A 65 3.08 -5.50 4.54
N ALA A 66 1.87 -5.18 4.94
CA ALA A 66 1.16 -3.98 4.49
C ALA A 66 0.49 -3.29 5.67
N VAL A 67 0.35 -1.97 5.57
CA VAL A 67 -0.43 -1.15 6.50
C VAL A 67 -1.50 -0.42 5.70
N ILE A 68 -2.70 -0.31 6.25
CA ILE A 68 -3.84 0.36 5.61
C ILE A 68 -4.56 1.20 6.67
N GLU A 69 -4.88 2.43 6.32
CA GLU A 69 -5.67 3.34 7.16
C GLU A 69 -6.69 4.07 6.29
N ILE A 70 -7.91 3.54 6.27
CA ILE A 70 -9.02 4.16 5.57
C ILE A 70 -9.55 5.33 6.41
N PRO A 71 -9.95 6.46 5.82
CA PRO A 71 -10.53 7.59 6.55
C PRO A 71 -11.64 7.15 7.49
N GLY A 72 -11.53 7.52 8.78
CA GLY A 72 -12.49 7.16 9.83
C GLY A 72 -12.31 5.77 10.45
N SER A 73 -11.29 5.02 10.05
CA SER A 73 -10.95 3.71 10.60
C SER A 73 -9.62 3.73 11.33
N GLU A 74 -9.41 2.74 12.19
CA GLU A 74 -8.10 2.49 12.78
C GLU A 74 -7.13 1.92 11.73
N VAL A 75 -5.81 2.10 11.96
CA VAL A 75 -4.79 1.49 11.11
C VAL A 75 -4.85 -0.03 11.22
N MET A 76 -4.82 -0.70 10.09
CA MET A 76 -4.72 -2.14 9.97
C MET A 76 -3.29 -2.53 9.60
N VAL A 77 -2.73 -3.50 10.31
CA VAL A 77 -1.46 -4.12 10.00
C VAL A 77 -1.71 -5.53 9.51
N LEU A 78 -1.24 -5.83 8.31
CA LEU A 78 -1.45 -7.10 7.65
C LEU A 78 -0.11 -7.77 7.38
N ILE A 79 0.14 -8.90 8.03
CA ILE A 79 1.34 -9.71 7.86
C ILE A 79 0.96 -10.99 7.12
N ASN A 80 1.73 -11.31 6.08
CA ASN A 80 1.45 -12.43 5.18
C ASN A 80 0.02 -12.41 4.62
N PRO A 81 -0.49 -11.27 4.12
CA PRO A 81 -1.85 -11.21 3.65
C PRO A 81 -2.02 -12.02 2.36
N GLU A 82 -3.18 -12.67 2.25
CA GLU A 82 -3.59 -13.42 1.06
C GLU A 82 -5.08 -13.16 0.79
N VAL A 83 -5.42 -12.95 -0.48
CA VAL A 83 -6.82 -12.91 -0.90
C VAL A 83 -7.38 -14.33 -0.87
N VAL A 84 -8.46 -14.53 -0.12
CA VAL A 84 -9.15 -15.81 0.00
C VAL A 84 -10.30 -15.91 -0.99
N LYS A 85 -11.01 -14.80 -1.19
CA LYS A 85 -12.14 -14.70 -2.11
C LYS A 85 -12.31 -13.25 -2.56
N MET A 86 -12.72 -13.08 -3.80
CA MET A 86 -13.10 -11.78 -4.34
C MET A 86 -14.35 -11.95 -5.22
N GLN A 87 -15.13 -10.91 -5.34
CA GLN A 87 -16.34 -10.94 -6.16
C GLN A 87 -16.68 -9.57 -6.73
N GLY A 88 -17.25 -9.65 -7.93
CA GLY A 88 -17.66 -8.48 -8.67
C GLY A 88 -16.48 -7.75 -9.30
N GLU A 89 -16.81 -6.76 -10.09
CA GLU A 89 -15.84 -5.93 -10.80
C GLU A 89 -16.39 -4.50 -10.89
N ARG A 90 -15.54 -3.54 -10.63
CA ARG A 90 -15.84 -2.13 -10.79
C ARG A 90 -14.62 -1.37 -11.32
N LEU A 91 -14.86 -0.34 -12.08
CA LEU A 91 -13.81 0.58 -12.52
C LEU A 91 -13.51 1.58 -11.40
N VAL A 92 -12.22 1.76 -11.12
CA VAL A 92 -11.73 2.71 -10.13
C VAL A 92 -10.56 3.51 -10.70
N GLN A 93 -10.43 4.74 -10.25
CA GLN A 93 -9.21 5.51 -10.45
C GLN A 93 -8.22 5.17 -9.36
N GLU A 94 -6.98 4.92 -9.74
CA GLU A 94 -5.93 4.54 -8.81
C GLU A 94 -4.62 5.24 -9.15
N GLY A 95 -3.91 5.66 -8.12
CA GLY A 95 -2.55 6.15 -8.17
C GLY A 95 -1.70 5.36 -7.19
N CYS A 96 -0.42 5.59 -7.19
CA CYS A 96 0.52 4.92 -6.31
C CYS A 96 1.69 5.84 -5.95
N LEU A 97 2.10 5.83 -4.69
CA LEU A 97 3.26 6.58 -4.21
C LEU A 97 4.57 6.14 -4.92
N SER A 98 4.62 4.90 -5.38
CA SER A 98 5.76 4.34 -6.15
C SER A 98 5.71 4.66 -7.65
N VAL A 99 4.64 5.28 -8.13
CA VAL A 99 4.46 5.76 -9.51
C VAL A 99 4.01 7.22 -9.46
N PRO A 100 4.87 8.14 -9.00
CA PRO A 100 4.47 9.53 -8.78
C PRO A 100 4.10 10.23 -10.08
N GLY A 101 3.07 11.09 -10.02
CA GLY A 101 2.66 11.92 -11.15
C GLY A 101 1.75 11.23 -12.15
N TYR A 102 1.27 10.02 -11.88
CA TYR A 102 0.35 9.29 -12.75
C TYR A 102 -0.88 8.79 -12.00
N GLN A 103 -1.97 8.64 -12.73
CA GLN A 103 -3.17 7.93 -12.33
C GLN A 103 -3.67 7.06 -13.48
N GLY A 104 -4.42 6.02 -13.15
CA GLY A 104 -5.03 5.16 -14.16
C GLY A 104 -6.41 4.67 -13.74
N GLU A 105 -7.18 4.25 -14.74
CA GLU A 105 -8.43 3.55 -14.53
C GLU A 105 -8.19 2.06 -14.66
N ILE A 106 -8.53 1.32 -13.62
CA ILE A 106 -8.35 -0.13 -13.56
C ILE A 106 -9.60 -0.81 -12.98
N LYS A 107 -9.66 -2.11 -13.14
CA LYS A 107 -10.68 -2.94 -12.54
C LYS A 107 -10.24 -3.44 -11.18
N ARG A 108 -11.15 -3.32 -10.19
CA ARG A 108 -11.00 -3.88 -8.86
C ARG A 108 -12.28 -4.60 -8.47
N SER A 109 -12.18 -5.50 -7.50
CA SER A 109 -13.33 -6.24 -6.99
C SER A 109 -14.30 -5.34 -6.24
N VAL A 110 -15.58 -5.69 -6.23
CA VAL A 110 -16.59 -5.03 -5.39
C VAL A 110 -16.32 -5.31 -3.91
N TRP A 111 -15.96 -6.56 -3.59
CA TRP A 111 -15.49 -6.92 -2.27
C TRP A 111 -14.43 -8.03 -2.32
N VAL A 112 -13.60 -8.06 -1.28
CA VAL A 112 -12.56 -9.07 -1.09
C VAL A 112 -12.58 -9.60 0.33
N LYS A 113 -12.28 -10.90 0.49
CA LYS A 113 -11.94 -11.51 1.78
C LYS A 113 -10.46 -11.80 1.81
N VAL A 114 -9.83 -11.40 2.89
CA VAL A 114 -8.38 -11.53 3.11
C VAL A 114 -8.15 -12.28 4.41
N LYS A 115 -7.18 -13.18 4.42
CA LYS A 115 -6.58 -13.75 5.63
C LYS A 115 -5.20 -13.15 5.80
N ALA A 116 -4.81 -12.89 7.04
CA ALA A 116 -3.48 -12.37 7.39
C ALA A 116 -3.16 -12.70 8.84
N GLN A 117 -2.04 -12.18 9.31
CA GLN A 117 -1.72 -12.10 10.73
C GLN A 117 -1.60 -10.63 11.12
N ASP A 118 -2.03 -10.30 12.33
CA ASP A 118 -1.83 -8.96 12.88
C ASP A 118 -0.43 -8.81 13.51
N ARG A 119 -0.10 -7.62 14.02
CA ARG A 119 1.21 -7.36 14.61
C ARG A 119 1.47 -8.11 15.94
N GLN A 120 0.45 -8.74 16.53
CA GLN A 120 0.57 -9.67 17.67
C GLN A 120 0.65 -11.13 17.23
N TRP A 121 0.84 -11.38 15.91
CA TRP A 121 0.89 -12.71 15.31
C TRP A 121 -0.40 -13.52 15.39
N ARG A 122 -1.52 -12.85 15.66
CA ARG A 122 -2.85 -13.49 15.67
C ARG A 122 -3.38 -13.62 14.25
N LYS A 123 -3.97 -14.76 13.92
CA LYS A 123 -4.66 -14.96 12.64
C LYS A 123 -5.90 -14.09 12.59
N ILE A 124 -6.04 -13.33 11.51
CA ILE A 124 -7.20 -12.48 11.25
C ILE A 124 -7.79 -12.79 9.89
N ARG A 125 -9.09 -12.58 9.78
CA ARG A 125 -9.83 -12.59 8.52
C ARG A 125 -10.67 -11.33 8.46
N LEU A 126 -10.66 -10.69 7.33
CA LEU A 126 -11.45 -9.47 7.11
C LEU A 126 -12.10 -9.49 5.74
N LYS A 127 -13.23 -8.82 5.63
CA LYS A 127 -13.89 -8.52 4.36
C LYS A 127 -13.81 -7.01 4.12
N GLY A 128 -13.30 -6.62 2.96
CA GLY A 128 -13.26 -5.23 2.50
C GLY A 128 -14.24 -5.01 1.37
N GLU A 129 -14.88 -3.85 1.38
CA GLU A 129 -15.74 -3.33 0.32
C GLU A 129 -15.25 -1.94 -0.08
N ASP A 130 -15.64 -1.46 -1.25
CA ASP A 130 -15.33 -0.12 -1.74
C ASP A 130 -13.85 0.25 -1.65
N LEU A 131 -13.50 1.35 -0.99
CA LEU A 131 -12.12 1.81 -0.85
C LEU A 131 -11.23 0.80 -0.10
N LEU A 132 -11.77 0.10 0.90
CA LEU A 132 -11.00 -0.93 1.61
C LEU A 132 -10.68 -2.12 0.69
N ALA A 133 -11.63 -2.57 -0.14
CA ALA A 133 -11.36 -3.62 -1.13
C ALA A 133 -10.25 -3.19 -2.09
N GLN A 134 -10.32 -1.97 -2.60
CA GLN A 134 -9.32 -1.39 -3.50
C GLN A 134 -7.94 -1.33 -2.84
N ALA A 135 -7.85 -0.84 -1.60
CA ALA A 135 -6.60 -0.76 -0.86
C ALA A 135 -6.00 -2.14 -0.56
N LEU A 136 -6.82 -3.11 -0.16
CA LEU A 136 -6.37 -4.48 0.08
C LEU A 136 -5.79 -5.12 -1.17
N GLU A 137 -6.45 -5.00 -2.31
CA GLU A 137 -5.95 -5.54 -3.57
C GLU A 137 -4.66 -4.81 -4.01
N HIS A 138 -4.60 -3.49 -3.85
CA HIS A 138 -3.44 -2.68 -4.21
C HIS A 138 -2.20 -3.08 -3.40
N GLU A 139 -2.32 -3.20 -2.08
CA GLU A 139 -1.19 -3.53 -1.22
C GLU A 139 -0.76 -5.00 -1.36
N ILE A 140 -1.70 -5.92 -1.59
CA ILE A 140 -1.36 -7.33 -1.87
C ILE A 140 -0.69 -7.46 -3.24
N ASP A 141 -1.08 -6.66 -4.22
CA ASP A 141 -0.36 -6.58 -5.50
C ASP A 141 1.10 -6.20 -5.29
N HIS A 142 1.40 -5.15 -4.53
CA HIS A 142 2.77 -4.76 -4.20
C HIS A 142 3.59 -5.90 -3.58
N ILE A 143 3.00 -6.62 -2.64
CA ILE A 143 3.61 -7.79 -1.99
C ILE A 143 3.92 -8.90 -3.00
N ASN A 144 3.16 -9.00 -4.07
CA ASN A 144 3.37 -9.96 -5.16
C ASN A 144 4.21 -9.42 -6.33
N GLY A 145 4.74 -8.19 -6.22
CA GLY A 145 5.55 -7.57 -7.27
C GLY A 145 4.74 -6.99 -8.42
N VAL A 146 3.45 -6.74 -8.21
CA VAL A 146 2.52 -6.18 -9.20
C VAL A 146 2.19 -4.73 -8.83
N LEU A 147 2.16 -3.84 -9.82
CA LEU A 147 1.73 -2.45 -9.66
C LEU A 147 0.44 -2.22 -10.43
N TYR A 148 -0.33 -1.18 -10.03
CA TYR A 148 -1.59 -0.88 -10.69
C TYR A 148 -1.44 -0.60 -12.19
N VAL A 149 -0.29 -0.05 -12.62
CA VAL A 149 0.01 0.19 -14.03
C VAL A 149 -0.01 -1.08 -14.87
N ASP A 150 0.25 -2.22 -14.28
CA ASP A 150 0.18 -3.54 -14.96
C ASP A 150 -1.26 -3.98 -15.24
N ARG A 151 -2.23 -3.35 -14.56
CA ARG A 151 -3.66 -3.63 -14.68
C ARG A 151 -4.39 -2.65 -15.59
N VAL A 152 -3.71 -1.61 -16.05
CA VAL A 152 -4.27 -0.64 -16.97
C VAL A 152 -4.47 -1.30 -18.34
N ASP A 153 -5.70 -1.25 -18.83
CA ASP A 153 -6.10 -1.82 -20.12
C ASP A 153 -6.25 -0.70 -21.15
N GLY A 154 -5.18 -0.42 -21.86
CA GLY A 154 -5.09 0.63 -22.87
C GLY A 154 -4.38 1.88 -22.37
N SER A 155 -3.57 2.47 -23.25
CA SER A 155 -2.76 3.66 -22.94
C SER A 155 -3.58 4.92 -22.64
N ASP A 156 -4.81 4.99 -23.14
CA ASP A 156 -5.79 6.05 -22.88
C ASP A 156 -6.33 6.04 -21.43
N LYS A 157 -6.13 4.94 -20.71
CA LYS A 157 -6.55 4.76 -19.33
C LYS A 157 -5.45 5.04 -18.30
N LEU A 158 -4.29 5.48 -18.73
CA LEU A 158 -3.20 5.96 -17.88
C LEU A 158 -2.89 7.41 -18.28
N TRP A 159 -2.93 8.31 -17.33
CA TRP A 159 -2.65 9.72 -17.60
C TRP A 159 -1.72 10.34 -16.57
N LYS A 160 -0.98 11.35 -17.03
CA LYS A 160 -0.09 12.13 -16.20
C LYS A 160 -0.89 13.20 -15.46
N LEU A 161 -0.64 13.35 -14.16
CA LEU A 161 -1.22 14.44 -13.37
C LEU A 161 -0.51 15.75 -13.76
N VAL A 162 -1.30 16.76 -14.15
CA VAL A 162 -0.79 18.12 -14.39
C VAL A 162 -0.70 18.81 -13.03
N SER A 163 0.51 19.21 -12.62
CA SER A 163 0.67 20.07 -11.45
C SER A 163 0.06 21.44 -11.78
N GLU A 164 -0.86 21.93 -10.97
CA GLU A 164 -1.40 23.31 -11.04
C GLU A 164 -0.36 24.38 -10.65
N SER A 165 0.90 24.19 -10.96
CA SER A 165 1.97 25.16 -10.78
C SER A 165 2.46 25.70 -12.11
N GLY A 166 1.61 26.48 -12.77
CA GLY A 166 1.99 27.03 -14.08
C GLY A 166 1.02 28.07 -14.64
N ASN A 167 0.49 28.96 -13.80
CA ASN A 167 -0.02 30.23 -14.31
C ASN A 167 0.16 31.37 -13.31
N LYS A 168 1.41 31.77 -13.12
CA LYS A 168 1.78 33.14 -12.77
C LYS A 168 2.53 33.70 -13.98
N GLY A 169 1.75 34.03 -14.97
CA GLY A 169 2.20 34.76 -16.13
C GLY A 169 1.40 36.03 -16.25
N LEU A 170 2.10 37.18 -16.14
CA LEU A 170 1.74 38.52 -16.53
C LEU A 170 0.75 39.26 -15.64
#